data_75ddc868443c560aaeef4d18caebe800
#
_entry.id   75ddc868443c560aaeef4d18caebe800
#
_cell.length_a   1.000
_cell.length_b   1.000
_cell.length_c   1.000
_cell.angle_alpha   90.00
_cell.angle_beta   90.00
_cell.angle_gamma   90.00
#
_symmetry.space_group_name_H-M   'P 1'
#
loop_
_entity.id
_entity.type
_entity.pdbx_description
1 polymer ?
#
loop_
_entity_poly.entity_id
_entity_poly.type
_entity_poly.pdbx_seq_one_letter_code
_entity_poly.pdbx_strand_id
1 'polypeptide(L)'
;MKVSYGITVHNEAEELKRLLNILTNKIDKEDEIVICIDGDDEKVESVVGEYLSENEAIVYKRKLDGDFAAQKNSVIENSTGDYVFHIDADEYPSDGLLEYVKPILEANDIDLIWVPRVNTVDGITEQHIQQWGWRVSDAGWVNYPDYQSRIFKNSPEIRWKSKVHERIFGAETFSHLPPNETLSLYHPKTIDKQEEQNNFYSKLM
;
A
#
# COMPACT_ATOMS: atom_id res chain seq x y z
N MET A 1 11.17 18.26 2.74
CA MET A 1 10.19 17.31 3.31
C MET A 1 10.62 15.90 2.97
N LYS A 2 10.66 15.00 3.95
CA LYS A 2 11.02 13.59 3.79
C LYS A 2 9.76 12.73 3.83
N VAL A 3 9.65 11.75 2.93
CA VAL A 3 8.57 10.75 2.91
C VAL A 3 9.14 9.38 3.25
N SER A 4 8.48 8.66 4.15
CA SER A 4 8.76 7.24 4.43
C SER A 4 7.79 6.39 3.60
N TYR A 5 8.32 5.63 2.65
CA TYR A 5 7.54 4.64 1.89
C TYR A 5 7.51 3.33 2.69
N GLY A 6 6.40 3.13 3.40
CA GLY A 6 6.20 1.99 4.28
C GLY A 6 5.55 0.82 3.57
N ILE A 7 6.18 -0.35 3.60
CA ILE A 7 5.74 -1.54 2.87
C ILE A 7 5.48 -2.68 3.86
N THR A 8 4.31 -3.32 3.75
CA THR A 8 4.02 -4.59 4.40
C THR A 8 4.01 -5.71 3.35
N VAL A 9 4.70 -6.82 3.63
CA VAL A 9 4.84 -7.95 2.71
C VAL A 9 4.78 -9.28 3.47
N HIS A 10 4.15 -10.29 2.87
CA HIS A 10 4.07 -11.66 3.40
C HIS A 10 4.72 -12.66 2.44
N ASN A 11 4.16 -12.85 1.26
CA ASN A 11 4.62 -13.82 0.26
C ASN A 11 4.61 -13.26 -1.17
N GLU A 12 4.49 -11.94 -1.33
CA GLU A 12 4.38 -11.21 -2.59
C GLU A 12 5.77 -10.84 -3.15
N ALA A 13 6.67 -11.81 -3.32
CA ALA A 13 8.07 -11.56 -3.70
C ALA A 13 8.22 -10.82 -5.04
N GLU A 14 7.48 -11.24 -6.07
CA GLU A 14 7.54 -10.64 -7.41
C GLU A 14 6.94 -9.24 -7.43
N GLU A 15 5.84 -9.05 -6.72
CA GLU A 15 5.18 -7.77 -6.57
C GLU A 15 6.07 -6.80 -5.78
N LEU A 16 6.68 -7.26 -4.69
CA LEU A 16 7.65 -6.48 -3.91
C LEU A 16 8.84 -6.03 -4.78
N LYS A 17 9.41 -6.95 -5.57
CA LYS A 17 10.52 -6.63 -6.50
C LYS A 17 10.13 -5.52 -7.47
N ARG A 18 8.93 -5.60 -8.05
CA ARG A 18 8.39 -4.56 -8.92
C ARG A 18 8.24 -3.24 -8.19
N LEU A 19 7.63 -3.23 -7.00
CA LEU A 19 7.43 -2.03 -6.19
C LEU A 19 8.75 -1.35 -5.83
N LEU A 20 9.73 -2.11 -5.35
CA LEU A 20 11.05 -1.60 -5.00
C LEU A 20 11.76 -0.97 -6.21
N ASN A 21 11.70 -1.61 -7.38
CA ASN A 21 12.27 -1.06 -8.61
C ASN A 21 11.61 0.28 -9.00
N ILE A 22 10.30 0.41 -8.85
CA ILE A 22 9.58 1.66 -9.14
C ILE A 22 10.03 2.75 -8.17
N LEU A 23 10.02 2.47 -6.87
CA LEU A 23 10.37 3.45 -5.84
C LEU A 23 11.82 3.93 -5.99
N THR A 24 12.79 3.02 -6.13
CA THR A 24 14.22 3.36 -6.27
C THR A 24 14.50 4.32 -7.42
N ASN A 25 13.73 4.23 -8.52
CA ASN A 25 13.93 5.08 -9.69
C ASN A 25 13.22 6.44 -9.61
N LYS A 26 12.36 6.66 -8.61
CA LYS A 26 11.43 7.79 -8.59
C LYS A 26 11.46 8.62 -7.33
N ILE A 27 11.75 8.03 -6.17
CA ILE A 27 11.78 8.76 -4.90
C ILE A 27 13.07 9.59 -4.76
N ASP A 28 13.01 10.62 -3.94
CA ASP A 28 14.16 11.47 -3.67
C ASP A 28 15.16 10.78 -2.73
N LYS A 29 16.41 11.24 -2.75
CA LYS A 29 17.48 10.64 -1.94
C LYS A 29 17.29 10.81 -0.43
N GLU A 30 16.56 11.83 0.01
CA GLU A 30 16.23 12.05 1.40
C GLU A 30 15.08 11.18 1.90
N ASP A 31 14.29 10.60 0.98
CA ASP A 31 13.22 9.67 1.33
C ASP A 31 13.78 8.34 1.82
N GLU A 32 12.94 7.54 2.43
CA GLU A 32 13.33 6.22 2.94
C GLU A 32 12.30 5.15 2.59
N ILE A 33 12.77 3.92 2.50
CA ILE A 33 11.92 2.74 2.37
C ILE A 33 11.98 1.96 3.70
N VAL A 34 10.80 1.60 4.22
CA VAL A 34 10.63 0.81 5.45
C VAL A 34 9.85 -0.45 5.11
N ILE A 35 10.44 -1.63 5.30
CA ILE A 35 9.85 -2.91 4.92
C ILE A 35 9.58 -3.75 6.17
N CYS A 36 8.31 -4.07 6.41
CA CYS A 36 7.87 -5.02 7.43
C CYS A 36 7.55 -6.36 6.78
N ILE A 37 8.33 -7.40 7.07
CA ILE A 37 8.12 -8.76 6.55
C ILE A 37 7.30 -9.54 7.57
N ASP A 38 6.17 -10.11 7.11
CA ASP A 38 5.35 -11.05 7.88
C ASP A 38 5.76 -12.49 7.55
N GLY A 39 6.32 -13.18 8.53
CA GLY A 39 6.74 -14.56 8.40
C GLY A 39 8.16 -14.76 7.87
N ASP A 40 8.39 -15.93 7.29
CA ASP A 40 9.70 -16.41 6.82
C ASP A 40 9.59 -16.97 5.39
N ASP A 41 9.27 -16.12 4.43
CA ASP A 41 9.25 -16.49 3.00
C ASP A 41 10.63 -16.29 2.38
N GLU A 42 11.27 -17.38 1.95
CA GLU A 42 12.64 -17.37 1.40
C GLU A 42 12.74 -16.51 0.12
N LYS A 43 11.67 -16.41 -0.68
CA LYS A 43 11.68 -15.61 -1.91
C LYS A 43 11.62 -14.12 -1.58
N VAL A 44 10.78 -13.73 -0.62
CA VAL A 44 10.73 -12.35 -0.12
C VAL A 44 12.08 -11.97 0.48
N GLU A 45 12.69 -12.82 1.32
CA GLU A 45 14.01 -12.58 1.90
C GLU A 45 15.10 -12.43 0.84
N SER A 46 15.05 -13.25 -0.22
CA SER A 46 15.97 -13.16 -1.35
C SER A 46 15.84 -11.83 -2.09
N VAL A 47 14.61 -11.38 -2.39
CA VAL A 47 14.35 -10.09 -3.04
C VAL A 47 14.85 -8.93 -2.17
N VAL A 48 14.60 -8.95 -0.87
CA VAL A 48 15.07 -7.92 0.06
C VAL A 48 16.59 -7.93 0.15
N GLY A 49 17.22 -9.12 0.24
CA GLY A 49 18.68 -9.25 0.26
C GLY A 49 19.34 -8.73 -1.03
N GLU A 50 18.76 -9.04 -2.18
CA GLU A 50 19.21 -8.51 -3.48
C GLU A 50 19.10 -6.98 -3.50
N TYR A 51 17.96 -6.43 -3.04
CA TYR A 51 17.74 -4.99 -2.96
C TYR A 51 18.77 -4.28 -2.06
N LEU A 52 19.01 -4.81 -0.86
CA LEU A 52 19.95 -4.23 0.13
C LEU A 52 21.42 -4.32 -0.30
N SER A 53 21.75 -5.13 -1.30
CA SER A 53 23.13 -5.19 -1.84
C SER A 53 23.53 -3.92 -2.61
N GLU A 54 22.55 -3.15 -3.09
CA GLU A 54 22.76 -1.96 -3.91
C GLU A 54 22.08 -0.69 -3.35
N ASN A 55 21.13 -0.86 -2.41
CA ASN A 55 20.29 0.21 -1.88
C ASN A 55 20.19 0.15 -0.36
N GLU A 56 19.67 1.21 0.25
CA GLU A 56 19.39 1.28 1.68
C GLU A 56 17.88 1.19 1.94
N ALA A 57 17.51 0.43 2.96
CA ALA A 57 16.15 0.39 3.50
C ALA A 57 16.16 -0.04 4.96
N ILE A 58 15.15 0.35 5.71
CA ILE A 58 14.90 -0.19 7.06
C ILE A 58 14.07 -1.46 6.87
N VAL A 59 14.63 -2.60 7.30
CA VAL A 59 13.97 -3.91 7.14
C VAL A 59 13.88 -4.61 8.48
N TYR A 60 12.72 -5.14 8.79
CA TYR A 60 12.49 -5.93 10.01
C TYR A 60 11.37 -6.95 9.81
N LYS A 61 11.33 -7.94 10.69
CA LYS A 61 10.28 -8.97 10.69
C LYS A 61 9.30 -8.72 11.83
N ARG A 62 8.01 -8.87 11.53
CA ARG A 62 6.93 -8.86 12.50
C ARG A 62 5.80 -9.75 12.05
N LYS A 63 5.42 -10.74 12.87
CA LYS A 63 4.25 -11.59 12.58
C LYS A 63 2.96 -10.77 12.65
N LEU A 64 2.09 -11.00 11.69
CA LEU A 64 0.78 -10.36 11.59
C LEU A 64 -0.11 -10.70 12.80
N ASP A 65 -0.15 -11.97 13.21
CA ASP A 65 -0.99 -12.48 14.30
C ASP A 65 -2.46 -12.04 14.20
N GLY A 66 -2.95 -11.86 12.96
CA GLY A 66 -4.32 -11.40 12.67
C GLY A 66 -4.59 -9.94 13.02
N ASP A 67 -3.56 -9.12 13.28
CA ASP A 67 -3.69 -7.70 13.62
C ASP A 67 -2.98 -6.81 12.60
N PHE A 68 -3.69 -6.47 11.53
CA PHE A 68 -3.20 -5.61 10.45
C PHE A 68 -2.89 -4.19 10.94
N ALA A 69 -3.69 -3.64 11.86
CA ALA A 69 -3.42 -2.31 12.40
C ALA A 69 -2.10 -2.28 13.17
N ALA A 70 -1.81 -3.27 14.00
CA ALA A 70 -0.55 -3.34 14.72
C ALA A 70 0.64 -3.54 13.79
N GLN A 71 0.49 -4.27 12.67
CA GLN A 71 1.53 -4.42 11.65
C GLN A 71 1.81 -3.09 10.95
N LYS A 72 0.78 -2.38 10.50
CA LYS A 72 0.91 -1.06 9.86
C LYS A 72 1.45 0.00 10.84
N ASN A 73 1.07 -0.04 12.10
CA ASN A 73 1.61 0.85 13.12
C ASN A 73 3.11 0.60 13.37
N SER A 74 3.57 -0.65 13.29
CA SER A 74 5.01 -0.93 13.40
C SER A 74 5.82 -0.29 12.25
N VAL A 75 5.22 -0.14 11.07
CA VAL A 75 5.84 0.61 9.96
C VAL A 75 5.99 2.09 10.33
N ILE A 76 4.93 2.70 10.89
CA ILE A 76 4.97 4.09 11.35
C ILE A 76 6.07 4.28 12.41
N GLU A 77 6.18 3.36 13.37
CA GLU A 77 7.17 3.41 14.46
C GLU A 77 8.62 3.31 13.97
N ASN A 78 8.84 2.70 12.82
CA ASN A 78 10.17 2.60 12.17
C ASN A 78 10.38 3.67 11.09
N SER A 79 9.42 4.56 10.86
CA SER A 79 9.49 5.63 9.87
C SER A 79 10.00 6.93 10.51
N THR A 80 10.87 7.66 9.79
CA THR A 80 11.45 8.92 10.25
C THR A 80 11.08 10.12 9.37
N GLY A 81 10.32 9.91 8.29
CA GLY A 81 9.84 10.97 7.41
C GLY A 81 8.76 11.84 8.05
N ASP A 82 8.52 13.01 7.48
CA ASP A 82 7.44 13.92 7.87
C ASP A 82 6.06 13.32 7.59
N TYR A 83 5.99 12.52 6.51
CA TYR A 83 4.81 11.75 6.09
C TYR A 83 5.17 10.29 5.88
N VAL A 84 4.19 9.42 6.09
CA VAL A 84 4.25 8.02 5.71
C VAL A 84 3.34 7.79 4.50
N PHE A 85 3.89 7.21 3.44
CA PHE A 85 3.11 6.66 2.33
C PHE A 85 3.12 5.13 2.47
N HIS A 86 2.04 4.59 3.01
CA HIS A 86 1.89 3.14 3.21
C HIS A 86 1.42 2.47 1.91
N ILE A 87 2.13 1.45 1.46
CA ILE A 87 1.85 0.68 0.24
C ILE A 87 1.92 -0.80 0.58
N ASP A 88 0.86 -1.55 0.30
CA ASP A 88 0.90 -3.01 0.43
C ASP A 88 1.76 -3.59 -0.72
N ALA A 89 2.52 -4.66 -0.51
CA ALA A 89 3.51 -5.15 -1.49
C ALA A 89 2.91 -5.51 -2.85
N ASP A 90 1.62 -5.86 -2.90
CA ASP A 90 0.87 -6.16 -4.13
C ASP A 90 0.30 -4.91 -4.84
N GLU A 91 0.56 -3.72 -4.29
CA GLU A 91 0.21 -2.43 -4.87
C GLU A 91 1.45 -1.75 -5.49
N TYR A 92 1.23 -0.81 -6.40
CA TYR A 92 2.28 0.11 -6.83
C TYR A 92 1.69 1.46 -7.27
N PRO A 93 2.38 2.58 -6.96
CA PRO A 93 1.94 3.90 -7.36
C PRO A 93 2.16 4.12 -8.86
N SER A 94 1.30 4.93 -9.49
CA SER A 94 1.56 5.46 -10.82
C SER A 94 2.77 6.40 -10.79
N ASP A 95 3.42 6.59 -11.92
CA ASP A 95 4.52 7.56 -12.07
C ASP A 95 4.10 8.97 -11.64
N GLY A 96 2.90 9.39 -12.04
CA GLY A 96 2.38 10.71 -11.68
C GLY A 96 2.09 10.84 -10.19
N LEU A 97 1.62 9.78 -9.52
CA LEU A 97 1.41 9.83 -8.07
C LEU A 97 2.74 10.07 -7.34
N LEU A 98 3.83 9.42 -7.74
CA LEU A 98 5.15 9.64 -7.16
C LEU A 98 5.71 11.03 -7.48
N GLU A 99 5.50 11.52 -8.70
CA GLU A 99 5.94 12.85 -9.13
C GLU A 99 5.23 13.98 -8.36
N TYR A 100 3.92 13.83 -8.12
CA TYR A 100 3.11 14.90 -7.54
C TYR A 100 2.88 14.79 -6.04
N VAL A 101 3.20 13.67 -5.38
CA VAL A 101 2.92 13.49 -3.94
C VAL A 101 3.56 14.58 -3.08
N LYS A 102 4.86 14.83 -3.24
CA LYS A 102 5.56 15.87 -2.45
C LYS A 102 5.05 17.29 -2.74
N PRO A 103 4.94 17.75 -4.01
CA PRO A 103 4.31 19.03 -4.31
C PRO A 103 2.90 19.19 -3.69
N ILE A 104 2.09 18.14 -3.67
CA ILE A 104 0.77 18.18 -3.06
C ILE A 104 0.89 18.35 -1.54
N LEU A 105 1.75 17.60 -0.88
CA LEU A 105 1.97 17.66 0.56
C LEU A 105 2.57 19.01 0.99
N GLU A 106 3.50 19.57 0.22
CA GLU A 106 4.10 20.87 0.49
C GLU A 106 3.14 22.06 0.31
N ALA A 107 2.21 21.92 -0.63
CA ALA A 107 1.19 22.94 -0.89
C ALA A 107 0.03 22.90 0.11
N ASN A 108 -0.12 21.81 0.87
CA ASN A 108 -1.30 21.56 1.70
C ASN A 108 -0.88 20.96 3.05
N ASP A 109 -1.25 21.62 4.14
CA ASP A 109 -1.04 21.09 5.49
C ASP A 109 -2.18 20.12 5.88
N ILE A 110 -2.14 18.91 5.33
CA ILE A 110 -3.18 17.89 5.46
C ILE A 110 -2.62 16.68 6.22
N ASP A 111 -3.39 16.17 7.19
CA ASP A 111 -2.98 15.04 8.01
C ASP A 111 -3.14 13.69 7.30
N LEU A 112 -4.16 13.56 6.42
CA LEU A 112 -4.47 12.31 5.73
C LEU A 112 -4.94 12.57 4.31
N ILE A 113 -4.33 11.87 3.34
CA ILE A 113 -4.76 11.86 1.95
C ILE A 113 -5.28 10.46 1.58
N TRP A 114 -6.49 10.44 1.03
CA TRP A 114 -7.09 9.27 0.42
C TRP A 114 -6.67 9.18 -1.04
N VAL A 115 -6.06 8.05 -1.40
CA VAL A 115 -5.54 7.79 -2.74
C VAL A 115 -6.50 6.86 -3.48
N PRO A 116 -6.94 7.20 -4.70
CA PRO A 116 -7.75 6.29 -5.50
C PRO A 116 -6.93 5.08 -5.93
N ARG A 117 -7.55 3.90 -5.91
CA ARG A 117 -6.89 2.65 -6.29
C ARG A 117 -7.60 2.02 -7.49
N VAL A 118 -6.82 1.66 -8.49
CA VAL A 118 -7.24 0.89 -9.67
C VAL A 118 -7.05 -0.59 -9.37
N ASN A 119 -8.13 -1.29 -9.12
CA ASN A 119 -8.12 -2.74 -8.97
C ASN A 119 -8.39 -3.39 -10.32
N THR A 120 -7.57 -4.35 -10.72
CA THR A 120 -7.83 -5.22 -11.87
C THR A 120 -7.73 -6.68 -11.45
N VAL A 121 -8.58 -7.54 -12.01
CA VAL A 121 -8.58 -8.97 -11.70
C VAL A 121 -8.54 -9.75 -13.01
N ASP A 122 -7.36 -10.29 -13.32
CA ASP A 122 -7.19 -11.12 -14.51
C ASP A 122 -7.94 -12.45 -14.33
N GLY A 123 -8.68 -12.86 -15.35
CA GLY A 123 -9.55 -14.04 -15.31
C GLY A 123 -10.92 -13.82 -14.66
N ILE A 124 -11.30 -12.56 -14.32
CA ILE A 124 -12.64 -12.28 -13.81
C ILE A 124 -13.71 -12.58 -14.86
N THR A 125 -14.83 -13.18 -14.44
CA THR A 125 -15.97 -13.51 -15.28
C THR A 125 -17.22 -12.75 -14.85
N GLU A 126 -18.23 -12.68 -15.73
CA GLU A 126 -19.53 -12.10 -15.38
C GLU A 126 -20.18 -12.77 -14.16
N GLN A 127 -19.95 -14.08 -13.97
CA GLN A 127 -20.44 -14.80 -12.81
C GLN A 127 -19.80 -14.27 -11.51
N HIS A 128 -18.49 -14.02 -11.50
CA HIS A 128 -17.80 -13.43 -10.35
C HIS A 128 -18.31 -12.03 -10.06
N ILE A 129 -18.49 -11.20 -11.10
CA ILE A 129 -19.01 -9.82 -10.97
C ILE A 129 -20.39 -9.83 -10.30
N GLN A 130 -21.29 -10.70 -10.76
CA GLN A 130 -22.64 -10.82 -10.21
C GLN A 130 -22.61 -11.37 -8.76
N GLN A 131 -21.83 -12.41 -8.52
CA GLN A 131 -21.72 -13.05 -7.19
C GLN A 131 -21.20 -12.10 -6.12
N TRP A 132 -20.22 -11.25 -6.46
CA TRP A 132 -19.59 -10.31 -5.51
C TRP A 132 -20.21 -8.91 -5.55
N GLY A 133 -21.16 -8.67 -6.43
CA GLY A 133 -21.84 -7.37 -6.58
C GLY A 133 -20.88 -6.25 -7.03
N TRP A 134 -19.88 -6.59 -7.82
CA TRP A 134 -18.87 -5.65 -8.28
C TRP A 134 -19.34 -4.84 -9.51
N ARG A 135 -18.76 -3.67 -9.66
CA ARG A 135 -18.87 -2.85 -10.86
C ARG A 135 -17.53 -2.88 -11.58
N VAL A 136 -17.55 -3.18 -12.87
CA VAL A 136 -16.34 -3.18 -13.71
C VAL A 136 -16.52 -2.16 -14.81
N SER A 137 -15.57 -1.23 -14.96
CA SER A 137 -15.58 -0.23 -16.02
C SER A 137 -15.15 -0.83 -17.36
N ASP A 138 -15.33 -0.08 -18.45
CA ASP A 138 -14.87 -0.47 -19.79
C ASP A 138 -13.34 -0.67 -19.85
N ALA A 139 -12.58 -0.04 -18.95
CA ALA A 139 -11.15 -0.24 -18.79
C ALA A 139 -10.79 -1.48 -17.96
N GLY A 140 -11.77 -2.26 -17.50
CA GLY A 140 -11.53 -3.44 -16.63
C GLY A 140 -11.28 -3.11 -15.16
N TRP A 141 -11.55 -1.89 -14.71
CA TRP A 141 -11.31 -1.46 -13.33
C TRP A 141 -12.47 -1.84 -12.42
N VAL A 142 -12.15 -2.55 -11.35
CA VAL A 142 -13.12 -3.05 -10.38
C VAL A 142 -13.39 -1.99 -9.31
N ASN A 143 -14.67 -1.60 -9.15
CA ASN A 143 -15.18 -0.68 -8.11
C ASN A 143 -14.45 0.68 -8.05
N TYR A 144 -13.84 1.14 -9.12
CA TYR A 144 -13.11 2.42 -9.15
C TYR A 144 -14.06 3.63 -8.95
N PRO A 145 -13.63 4.69 -8.21
CA PRO A 145 -12.41 4.76 -7.40
C PRO A 145 -12.58 4.02 -6.07
N ASP A 146 -11.61 3.16 -5.76
CA ASP A 146 -11.51 2.48 -4.47
C ASP A 146 -10.53 3.28 -3.59
N TYR A 147 -11.03 4.25 -2.85
CA TYR A 147 -10.18 5.14 -2.05
C TYR A 147 -9.55 4.45 -0.85
N GLN A 148 -8.22 4.59 -0.74
CA GLN A 148 -7.40 4.04 0.33
C GLN A 148 -6.74 5.16 1.14
N SER A 149 -6.76 5.06 2.47
CA SER A 149 -6.04 5.97 3.37
C SER A 149 -4.55 5.59 3.37
N ARG A 150 -3.75 6.18 2.47
CA ARG A 150 -2.38 5.73 2.22
C ARG A 150 -1.29 6.72 2.59
N ILE A 151 -1.57 8.02 2.55
CA ILE A 151 -0.56 9.05 2.82
C ILE A 151 -1.01 9.86 4.03
N PHE A 152 -0.19 9.91 5.07
CA PHE A 152 -0.55 10.60 6.31
C PHE A 152 0.68 11.13 7.04
N LYS A 153 0.50 12.22 7.82
CA LYS A 153 1.55 12.77 8.68
C LYS A 153 2.09 11.73 9.63
N ASN A 154 3.39 11.70 9.80
CA ASN A 154 4.05 10.89 10.81
C ASN A 154 3.94 11.57 12.19
N SER A 155 2.79 11.42 12.81
CA SER A 155 2.44 12.02 14.11
C SER A 155 2.08 10.93 15.12
N PRO A 156 2.39 11.09 16.42
CA PRO A 156 2.01 10.15 17.46
C PRO A 156 0.51 9.88 17.57
N GLU A 157 -0.30 10.86 17.19
CA GLU A 157 -1.77 10.78 17.25
C GLU A 157 -2.37 9.98 16.12
N ILE A 158 -1.69 9.91 14.96
CA ILE A 158 -2.21 9.25 13.76
C ILE A 158 -1.79 7.78 13.78
N ARG A 159 -2.78 6.90 13.96
CA ARG A 159 -2.56 5.44 14.08
C ARG A 159 -3.67 4.64 13.42
N TRP A 160 -3.29 3.49 12.88
CA TRP A 160 -4.22 2.46 12.46
C TRP A 160 -4.91 1.84 13.67
N LYS A 161 -6.22 1.59 13.55
CA LYS A 161 -7.03 0.89 14.56
C LYS A 161 -7.88 -0.18 13.89
N SER A 162 -8.32 -1.15 14.66
CA SER A 162 -9.03 -2.38 14.28
C SER A 162 -8.12 -3.43 13.68
N LYS A 163 -8.23 -4.67 14.19
CA LYS A 163 -7.39 -5.79 13.74
C LYS A 163 -7.60 -6.13 12.27
N VAL A 164 -8.87 -6.12 11.83
CA VAL A 164 -9.31 -6.36 10.45
C VAL A 164 -10.13 -5.15 10.01
N HIS A 165 -10.08 -4.80 8.72
CA HIS A 165 -10.69 -3.57 8.17
C HIS A 165 -10.16 -2.32 8.87
N GLU A 166 -8.86 -2.30 9.08
CA GLU A 166 -8.16 -1.23 9.78
C GLU A 166 -8.34 0.13 9.09
N ARG A 167 -8.43 1.16 9.92
CA ARG A 167 -8.59 2.54 9.48
C ARG A 167 -7.64 3.46 10.23
N ILE A 168 -7.26 4.58 9.60
CA ILE A 168 -6.50 5.65 10.23
C ILE A 168 -7.41 6.45 11.16
N PHE A 169 -6.93 6.72 12.37
CA PHE A 169 -7.53 7.60 13.37
C PHE A 169 -6.51 8.65 13.80
N GLY A 170 -7.01 9.77 14.35
CA GLY A 170 -6.20 10.88 14.86
C GLY A 170 -5.89 11.96 13.84
N ALA A 171 -6.20 11.78 12.57
CA ALA A 171 -6.14 12.84 11.57
C ALA A 171 -7.28 13.84 11.78
N GLU A 172 -6.97 15.14 11.86
CA GLU A 172 -7.94 16.22 11.99
C GLU A 172 -8.34 16.77 10.62
N THR A 173 -7.40 16.79 9.69
CA THR A 173 -7.61 17.26 8.31
C THR A 173 -7.40 16.13 7.31
N PHE A 174 -8.26 16.06 6.29
CA PHE A 174 -8.13 15.04 5.26
C PHE A 174 -8.59 15.54 3.90
N SER A 175 -8.04 14.94 2.85
CA SER A 175 -8.41 15.20 1.46
C SER A 175 -8.40 13.91 0.64
N HIS A 176 -8.98 13.97 -0.54
CA HIS A 176 -8.96 12.90 -1.54
C HIS A 176 -8.23 13.41 -2.78
N LEU A 177 -7.34 12.60 -3.32
CA LEU A 177 -6.81 12.89 -4.65
C LEU A 177 -7.92 12.77 -5.70
N PRO A 178 -7.87 13.56 -6.79
CA PRO A 178 -8.81 13.40 -7.90
C PRO A 178 -8.84 11.95 -8.41
N PRO A 179 -10.03 11.41 -8.75
CA PRO A 179 -10.15 10.05 -9.27
C PRO A 179 -9.70 9.99 -10.73
N ASN A 180 -8.40 9.97 -10.95
CA ASN A 180 -7.79 9.76 -12.26
C ASN A 180 -6.62 8.77 -12.15
N GLU A 181 -6.31 8.13 -13.27
CA GLU A 181 -5.27 7.10 -13.35
C GLU A 181 -3.89 7.61 -12.93
N THR A 182 -3.56 8.87 -13.30
CA THR A 182 -2.25 9.49 -13.04
C THR A 182 -1.95 9.64 -11.54
N LEU A 183 -2.97 9.75 -10.70
CA LEU A 183 -2.83 9.92 -9.25
C LEU A 183 -3.34 8.71 -8.46
N SER A 184 -3.26 7.53 -9.05
CA SER A 184 -3.80 6.29 -8.48
C SER A 184 -2.71 5.30 -8.05
N LEU A 185 -3.06 4.45 -7.10
CA LEU A 185 -2.38 3.17 -6.86
C LEU A 185 -2.94 2.12 -7.82
N TYR A 186 -2.10 1.23 -8.31
CA TYR A 186 -2.51 0.03 -9.03
C TYR A 186 -2.44 -1.19 -8.12
N HIS A 187 -3.43 -2.06 -8.26
CA HIS A 187 -3.56 -3.28 -7.49
C HIS A 187 -4.07 -4.42 -8.40
N PRO A 188 -3.19 -4.96 -9.26
CA PRO A 188 -3.55 -6.05 -10.15
C PRO A 188 -3.52 -7.37 -9.39
N LYS A 189 -4.55 -8.19 -9.62
CA LYS A 189 -4.67 -9.55 -9.08
C LYS A 189 -5.04 -10.54 -10.17
N THR A 190 -4.82 -11.82 -9.90
CA THR A 190 -5.46 -12.91 -10.61
C THR A 190 -6.74 -13.32 -9.89
N ILE A 191 -7.63 -14.01 -10.59
CA ILE A 191 -8.85 -14.53 -9.99
C ILE A 191 -8.55 -15.50 -8.83
N ASP A 192 -7.53 -16.35 -8.97
CA ASP A 192 -7.12 -17.30 -7.94
C ASP A 192 -6.72 -16.59 -6.65
N LYS A 193 -5.85 -15.56 -6.74
CA LYS A 193 -5.46 -14.73 -5.57
C LYS A 193 -6.66 -14.04 -4.93
N GLN A 194 -7.62 -13.59 -5.74
CA GLN A 194 -8.83 -12.93 -5.21
C GLN A 194 -9.73 -13.92 -4.48
N GLU A 195 -9.89 -15.13 -4.98
CA GLU A 195 -10.66 -16.19 -4.31
C GLU A 195 -9.98 -16.64 -3.01
N GLU A 196 -8.67 -16.81 -3.01
CA GLU A 196 -7.90 -17.12 -1.79
C GLU A 196 -8.08 -16.03 -0.73
N GLN A 197 -8.01 -14.76 -1.12
CA GLN A 197 -8.22 -13.63 -0.22
C GLN A 197 -9.64 -13.60 0.35
N ASN A 198 -10.66 -13.82 -0.47
CA ASN A 198 -12.05 -13.89 -0.03
C ASN A 198 -12.24 -15.03 1.00
N ASN A 199 -11.62 -16.19 0.73
CA ASN A 199 -11.66 -17.35 1.64
C ASN A 199 -10.91 -17.07 2.96
N PHE A 200 -9.81 -16.34 2.92
CA PHE A 200 -9.07 -15.93 4.11
C PHE A 200 -9.90 -14.99 4.99
N TYR A 201 -10.47 -13.94 4.44
CA TYR A 201 -11.30 -12.99 5.21
C TYR A 201 -12.57 -13.64 5.77
N SER A 202 -13.19 -14.58 5.05
CA SER A 202 -14.37 -15.31 5.55
C SER A 202 -14.10 -16.12 6.82
N LYS A 203 -12.84 -16.47 7.10
CA LYS A 203 -12.42 -17.20 8.31
C LYS A 203 -12.07 -16.30 9.49
N LEU A 204 -11.86 -14.99 9.23
CA LEU A 204 -11.52 -14.00 10.25
C LEU A 204 -12.75 -13.26 10.81
N MET A 205 -13.86 -13.31 10.09
CA MET A 205 -15.16 -12.76 10.49
C MET A 205 -15.99 -13.79 11.24
#